data_073be750136f1cb6da5a577808c9e140
#
_entry.id   073be750136f1cb6da5a577808c9e140
#
_cell.length_a   1.000
_cell.length_b   1.000
_cell.length_c   1.000
_cell.angle_alpha   90.00
_cell.angle_beta   90.00
_cell.angle_gamma   90.00
#
_symmetry.space_group_name_H-M   'P 1'
#
loop_
_entity.id
_entity.type
_entity.pdbx_description
1 polymer ?
#
loop_
_entity_poly.entity_id
_entity_poly.type
_entity_poly.pdbx_seq_one_letter_code
_entity_poly.pdbx_strand_id
1 'polypeptide(L)'
;VIIEKQKDIFLGSSGFNQYRLHRGFHYPRSYETISEIKKNFNQFYSQYRNFIFFPKNNFYCIAKKKSLIDDKIYKTILRTHRLNFKKKNNKFLENLDGIFATNEGVIKNNKIIKYYKKKLKKNLILNKKVKNLSLIKNRYDYIIDCTNNSLINRFCKELNYVLTVSLVYKKRKNKYSFPLTIMDGKLPSLYPYADNKDFFTLTHSKYTHIKKFKKINIFKNYKKKITKKFILN
;
A
#
# COMPACT_ATOMS: atom_id res chain seq x y z
N VAL A 1 4.02 10.42 -24.37
CA VAL A 1 5.13 9.43 -24.17
C VAL A 1 5.42 9.30 -22.68
N ILE A 2 5.69 8.08 -22.21
CA ILE A 2 6.14 7.78 -20.84
C ILE A 2 7.56 7.26 -20.90
N ILE A 3 8.47 7.94 -20.20
CA ILE A 3 9.87 7.55 -20.12
C ILE A 3 10.14 6.96 -18.73
N GLU A 4 10.52 5.68 -18.67
CA GLU A 4 10.78 4.96 -17.43
C GLU A 4 12.24 4.47 -17.40
N LYS A 5 12.93 4.73 -16.29
CA LYS A 5 14.33 4.31 -16.10
C LYS A 5 14.50 2.82 -15.84
N GLN A 6 13.47 2.17 -15.35
CA GLN A 6 13.49 0.75 -15.04
C GLN A 6 13.17 -0.09 -16.30
N LYS A 7 13.44 -1.38 -16.20
CA LYS A 7 13.13 -2.34 -17.26
C LYS A 7 11.63 -2.59 -17.46
N ASP A 8 10.80 -2.09 -16.55
CA ASP A 8 9.36 -2.25 -16.58
C ASP A 8 8.64 -1.17 -15.76
N ILE A 9 7.33 -0.99 -15.97
CA ILE A 9 6.45 -0.14 -15.18
C ILE A 9 6.15 -0.79 -13.82
N PHE A 10 5.72 0.03 -12.84
CA PHE A 10 5.32 -0.40 -11.49
C PHE A 10 6.46 -1.03 -10.66
N LEU A 11 7.72 -0.88 -11.02
CA LEU A 11 8.86 -1.36 -10.22
C LEU A 11 9.25 -0.40 -9.06
N GLY A 12 8.45 0.63 -8.82
CA GLY A 12 8.53 1.50 -7.65
C GLY A 12 7.55 1.12 -6.53
N SER A 13 7.18 2.09 -5.70
CA SER A 13 6.29 1.89 -4.54
C SER A 13 4.93 1.28 -4.90
N SER A 14 4.39 1.58 -6.08
CA SER A 14 3.12 1.00 -6.56
C SER A 14 3.19 -0.52 -6.80
N GLY A 15 4.38 -1.06 -7.04
CA GLY A 15 4.59 -2.50 -7.21
C GLY A 15 4.92 -3.24 -5.92
N PHE A 16 5.18 -2.53 -4.82
CA PHE A 16 5.63 -3.13 -3.56
C PHE A 16 4.87 -2.55 -2.35
N ASN A 17 3.64 -2.97 -2.16
CA ASN A 17 2.77 -2.57 -1.06
C ASN A 17 1.76 -3.69 -0.75
N GLN A 18 0.80 -3.45 0.13
CA GLN A 18 -0.24 -4.44 0.45
C GLN A 18 -1.44 -4.42 -0.52
N TYR A 19 -1.42 -3.60 -1.55
CA TYR A 19 -2.47 -3.49 -2.58
C TYR A 19 -3.88 -3.30 -2.05
N ARG A 20 -4.03 -2.62 -0.91
CA ARG A 20 -5.33 -2.34 -0.30
C ARG A 20 -6.04 -1.21 -1.03
N LEU A 21 -7.33 -1.40 -1.25
CA LEU A 21 -8.22 -0.30 -1.56
C LEU A 21 -8.92 0.13 -0.26
N HIS A 22 -8.34 1.12 0.40
CA HIS A 22 -8.85 1.63 1.67
C HIS A 22 -10.24 2.24 1.54
N ARG A 23 -11.08 2.02 2.57
CA ARG A 23 -12.39 2.66 2.74
C ARG A 23 -12.49 3.52 3.99
N GLY A 24 -11.39 3.68 4.72
CA GLY A 24 -11.31 4.47 5.95
C GLY A 24 -11.18 3.65 7.24
N PHE A 25 -11.34 2.34 7.20
CA PHE A 25 -11.26 1.47 8.38
C PHE A 25 -9.90 1.53 9.09
N HIS A 26 -8.84 1.82 8.36
CA HIS A 26 -7.45 1.79 8.85
C HIS A 26 -7.03 3.02 9.65
N TYR A 27 -7.82 4.09 9.65
CA TYR A 27 -7.40 5.40 10.19
C TYR A 27 -8.35 5.93 11.27
N PRO A 28 -8.64 5.18 12.37
CA PRO A 28 -9.70 5.54 13.31
C PRO A 28 -9.47 6.87 14.03
N ARG A 29 -8.22 7.34 14.12
CA ARG A 29 -7.85 8.58 14.81
C ARG A 29 -7.65 9.78 13.87
N SER A 30 -8.01 9.67 12.60
CA SER A 30 -7.92 10.78 11.65
C SER A 30 -9.21 10.92 10.87
N TYR A 31 -10.04 11.87 11.31
CA TYR A 31 -11.28 12.23 10.64
C TYR A 31 -11.05 12.67 9.20
N GLU A 32 -10.03 13.51 8.99
CA GLU A 32 -9.67 14.08 7.70
C GLU A 32 -9.30 12.98 6.71
N THR A 33 -8.45 12.04 7.15
CA THR A 33 -8.02 10.91 6.29
C THR A 33 -9.21 10.01 5.92
N ILE A 34 -10.11 9.70 6.86
CA ILE A 34 -11.31 8.91 6.54
C ILE A 34 -12.19 9.66 5.53
N SER A 35 -12.40 10.95 5.73
CA SER A 35 -13.23 11.79 4.86
C SER A 35 -12.66 11.89 3.45
N GLU A 36 -11.35 12.10 3.32
CA GLU A 36 -10.65 12.13 2.04
C GLU A 36 -10.75 10.79 1.29
N ILE A 37 -10.51 9.68 1.98
CA ILE A 37 -10.63 8.34 1.41
C ILE A 37 -12.06 8.12 0.90
N LYS A 38 -13.08 8.45 1.67
CA LYS A 38 -14.49 8.29 1.27
C LYS A 38 -14.82 9.12 0.04
N LYS A 39 -14.37 10.38 0.00
CA LYS A 39 -14.57 11.28 -1.15
C LYS A 39 -14.02 10.69 -2.43
N ASN A 40 -12.81 10.12 -2.38
CA ASN A 40 -12.09 9.64 -3.55
C ASN A 40 -12.38 8.16 -3.91
N PHE A 41 -12.94 7.38 -2.97
CA PHE A 41 -13.16 5.93 -3.16
C PHE A 41 -14.01 5.61 -4.39
N ASN A 42 -15.15 6.28 -4.55
CA ASN A 42 -16.09 5.97 -5.63
C ASN A 42 -15.49 6.27 -7.01
N GLN A 43 -14.77 7.37 -7.15
CA GLN A 43 -14.09 7.73 -8.39
C GLN A 43 -13.03 6.67 -8.75
N PHE A 44 -12.18 6.30 -7.80
CA PHE A 44 -11.17 5.26 -8.03
C PHE A 44 -11.83 3.92 -8.36
N TYR A 45 -12.85 3.53 -7.61
CA TYR A 45 -13.54 2.26 -7.81
C TYR A 45 -14.23 2.20 -9.17
N SER A 46 -14.94 3.24 -9.61
CA SER A 46 -15.59 3.27 -10.93
C SER A 46 -14.59 3.06 -12.06
N GLN A 47 -13.42 3.68 -11.94
CA GLN A 47 -12.35 3.60 -12.96
C GLN A 47 -11.65 2.24 -12.97
N TYR A 48 -11.46 1.61 -11.81
CA TYR A 48 -10.60 0.43 -11.65
C TYR A 48 -11.33 -0.83 -11.17
N ARG A 49 -12.66 -0.85 -11.13
CA ARG A 49 -13.49 -1.96 -10.58
C ARG A 49 -13.11 -3.35 -11.09
N ASN A 50 -12.73 -3.46 -12.36
CA ASN A 50 -12.33 -4.73 -12.97
C ASN A 50 -11.01 -5.29 -12.41
N PHE A 51 -10.23 -4.46 -11.74
CA PHE A 51 -8.97 -4.80 -11.10
C PHE A 51 -9.07 -4.91 -9.58
N ILE A 52 -10.28 -4.90 -9.03
CA ILE A 52 -10.51 -4.94 -7.59
C ILE A 52 -11.30 -6.20 -7.26
N PHE A 53 -10.98 -6.82 -6.13
CA PHE A 53 -11.84 -7.84 -5.53
C PHE A 53 -12.01 -7.56 -4.04
N PHE A 54 -13.12 -8.03 -3.49
CA PHE A 54 -13.43 -7.90 -2.07
C PHE A 54 -13.34 -9.30 -1.43
N PRO A 55 -12.36 -9.52 -0.55
CA PRO A 55 -12.28 -10.79 0.19
C PRO A 55 -13.53 -11.00 1.04
N LYS A 56 -14.06 -12.23 1.07
CA LYS A 56 -15.27 -12.58 1.86
C LYS A 56 -15.09 -12.29 3.35
N ASN A 57 -13.88 -12.52 3.88
CA ASN A 57 -13.55 -12.32 5.28
C ASN A 57 -12.36 -11.36 5.34
N ASN A 58 -12.61 -10.10 5.63
CA ASN A 58 -11.60 -9.09 5.88
C ASN A 58 -11.87 -8.50 7.25
N PHE A 59 -10.96 -8.68 8.18
CA PHE A 59 -11.15 -8.31 9.58
C PHE A 59 -10.26 -7.16 9.99
N TYR A 60 -10.88 -6.19 10.63
CA TYR A 60 -10.22 -5.20 11.46
C TYR A 60 -10.48 -5.56 12.91
N CYS A 61 -9.42 -5.69 13.70
CA CYS A 61 -9.50 -6.18 15.07
C CYS A 61 -8.87 -5.20 16.03
N ILE A 62 -9.47 -5.06 17.20
CA ILE A 62 -8.93 -4.29 18.31
C ILE A 62 -8.32 -5.27 19.32
N ALA A 63 -7.05 -5.10 19.63
CA ALA A 63 -6.36 -5.95 20.59
C ALA A 63 -6.73 -5.54 22.02
N LYS A 64 -6.87 -6.51 22.96
CA LYS A 64 -7.09 -6.25 24.39
C LYS A 64 -5.96 -5.41 25.02
N LYS A 65 -4.74 -5.59 24.52
CA LYS A 65 -3.56 -4.86 24.98
C LYS A 65 -2.89 -4.18 23.79
N LYS A 66 -2.26 -3.02 24.02
CA LYS A 66 -1.47 -2.27 23.02
C LYS A 66 -2.27 -1.58 21.91
N SER A 67 -3.60 -1.72 21.84
CA SER A 67 -4.44 -0.84 21.03
C SER A 67 -4.56 0.52 21.72
N LEU A 68 -4.57 1.59 20.92
CA LEU A 68 -4.73 2.97 21.41
C LEU A 68 -6.21 3.39 21.54
N ILE A 69 -7.10 2.56 21.02
CA ILE A 69 -8.56 2.70 21.16
C ILE A 69 -9.16 1.35 21.53
N ASP A 70 -10.29 1.36 22.20
CA ASP A 70 -11.08 0.17 22.50
C ASP A 70 -12.12 -0.14 21.40
N ASP A 71 -12.82 -1.25 21.54
CA ASP A 71 -13.81 -1.69 20.55
C ASP A 71 -15.05 -0.79 20.51
N LYS A 72 -15.44 -0.15 21.62
CA LYS A 72 -16.59 0.75 21.69
C LYS A 72 -16.29 2.04 20.94
N ILE A 73 -15.12 2.64 21.19
CA ILE A 73 -14.64 3.83 20.48
C ILE A 73 -14.54 3.53 18.98
N TYR A 74 -13.91 2.41 18.59
CA TYR A 74 -13.79 2.06 17.19
C TYR A 74 -15.15 1.89 16.51
N LYS A 75 -16.08 1.20 17.16
CA LYS A 75 -17.46 1.04 16.68
C LYS A 75 -18.17 2.38 16.48
N THR A 76 -18.00 3.32 17.43
CA THR A 76 -18.55 4.67 17.33
C THR A 76 -17.99 5.40 16.12
N ILE A 77 -16.67 5.38 15.93
CA ILE A 77 -16.01 5.99 14.78
C ILE A 77 -16.56 5.42 13.47
N LEU A 78 -16.67 4.09 13.35
CA LEU A 78 -17.20 3.46 12.14
C LEU A 78 -18.64 3.89 11.84
N ARG A 79 -19.48 4.04 12.86
CA ARG A 79 -20.86 4.54 12.74
C ARG A 79 -20.91 6.00 12.33
N THR A 80 -20.15 6.87 13.00
CA THR A 80 -20.06 8.30 12.69
C THR A 80 -19.67 8.52 11.22
N HIS A 81 -18.72 7.74 10.74
CA HIS A 81 -18.30 7.82 9.34
C HIS A 81 -19.17 6.99 8.38
N ARG A 82 -20.26 6.36 8.84
CA ARG A 82 -21.16 5.51 8.03
C ARG A 82 -20.39 4.43 7.26
N LEU A 83 -19.41 3.80 7.92
CA LEU A 83 -18.66 2.68 7.36
C LEU A 83 -19.38 1.37 7.68
N ASN A 84 -19.69 0.57 6.66
CA ASN A 84 -20.41 -0.70 6.83
C ASN A 84 -19.51 -1.77 7.42
N PHE A 85 -19.89 -2.32 8.57
CA PHE A 85 -19.19 -3.40 9.26
C PHE A 85 -20.17 -4.37 9.92
N LYS A 86 -19.68 -5.58 10.23
CA LYS A 86 -20.39 -6.55 11.07
C LYS A 86 -19.47 -6.98 12.21
N LYS A 87 -19.89 -6.83 13.48
CA LYS A 87 -19.15 -7.41 14.62
C LYS A 87 -19.23 -8.91 14.52
N LYS A 88 -18.10 -9.59 14.75
CA LYS A 88 -17.95 -11.05 14.61
C LYS A 88 -17.23 -11.62 15.81
N ASN A 89 -17.47 -12.91 16.05
CA ASN A 89 -16.61 -13.74 16.90
C ASN A 89 -15.88 -14.73 15.99
N ASN A 90 -14.61 -14.99 16.29
CA ASN A 90 -13.80 -15.93 15.53
C ASN A 90 -12.94 -16.74 16.49
N LYS A 91 -13.14 -18.06 16.51
CA LYS A 91 -12.46 -18.99 17.43
C LYS A 91 -10.92 -19.04 17.24
N PHE A 92 -10.43 -18.60 16.08
CA PHE A 92 -9.00 -18.59 15.77
C PHE A 92 -8.30 -17.27 16.12
N LEU A 93 -9.03 -16.29 16.64
CA LEU A 93 -8.52 -14.97 16.95
C LEU A 93 -8.73 -14.68 18.44
N GLU A 94 -7.66 -14.83 19.19
CA GLU A 94 -7.66 -14.62 20.64
C GLU A 94 -7.08 -13.26 21.03
N ASN A 95 -7.25 -12.88 22.30
CA ASN A 95 -6.73 -11.62 22.87
C ASN A 95 -7.18 -10.35 22.16
N LEU A 96 -8.41 -10.36 21.64
CA LEU A 96 -9.05 -9.23 20.96
C LEU A 96 -10.28 -8.77 21.76
N ASP A 97 -10.49 -7.43 21.81
CA ASP A 97 -11.71 -6.80 22.34
C ASP A 97 -12.82 -6.77 21.30
N GLY A 98 -12.45 -6.61 20.04
CA GLY A 98 -13.42 -6.53 18.96
C GLY A 98 -12.88 -7.07 17.65
N ILE A 99 -13.77 -7.75 16.90
CA ILE A 99 -13.53 -8.24 15.55
C ILE A 99 -14.61 -7.66 14.64
N PHE A 100 -14.19 -6.92 13.64
CA PHE A 100 -15.06 -6.22 12.70
C PHE A 100 -14.84 -6.74 11.29
N ALA A 101 -15.82 -7.46 10.75
CA ALA A 101 -15.82 -7.83 9.34
C ALA A 101 -16.13 -6.59 8.50
N THR A 102 -15.30 -6.32 7.52
CA THR A 102 -15.36 -5.14 6.67
C THR A 102 -15.34 -5.51 5.19
N ASN A 103 -15.65 -4.55 4.34
CA ASN A 103 -15.65 -4.71 2.89
C ASN A 103 -14.52 -3.93 2.21
N GLU A 104 -13.33 -3.94 2.78
CA GLU A 104 -12.16 -3.32 2.14
C GLU A 104 -11.65 -4.19 1.00
N GLY A 105 -11.26 -3.54 -0.10
CA GLY A 105 -10.87 -4.22 -1.33
C GLY A 105 -9.37 -4.52 -1.43
N VAL A 106 -9.04 -5.37 -2.39
CA VAL A 106 -7.67 -5.68 -2.82
C VAL A 106 -7.52 -5.38 -4.30
N ILE A 107 -6.45 -4.69 -4.66
CA ILE A 107 -6.12 -4.35 -6.05
C ILE A 107 -5.38 -5.54 -6.67
N LYS A 108 -5.86 -6.03 -7.82
CA LYS A 108 -5.23 -7.07 -8.64
C LYS A 108 -4.05 -6.47 -9.42
N ASN A 109 -2.96 -6.22 -8.73
CA ASN A 109 -1.83 -5.45 -9.26
C ASN A 109 -1.26 -6.04 -10.55
N ASN A 110 -1.11 -7.36 -10.66
CA ASN A 110 -0.60 -8.01 -11.87
C ASN A 110 -1.52 -7.77 -13.08
N LYS A 111 -2.85 -7.72 -12.88
CA LYS A 111 -3.80 -7.41 -13.94
C LYS A 111 -3.69 -5.94 -14.39
N ILE A 112 -3.53 -5.01 -13.46
CA ILE A 112 -3.32 -3.59 -13.78
C ILE A 112 -2.02 -3.41 -14.58
N ILE A 113 -0.93 -4.03 -14.17
CA ILE A 113 0.35 -3.97 -14.87
C ILE A 113 0.19 -4.47 -16.31
N LYS A 114 -0.41 -5.65 -16.50
CA LYS A 114 -0.66 -6.22 -17.84
C LYS A 114 -1.52 -5.29 -18.71
N TYR A 115 -2.58 -4.72 -18.13
CA TYR A 115 -3.46 -3.78 -18.83
C TYR A 115 -2.70 -2.55 -19.30
N TYR A 116 -1.95 -1.87 -18.42
CA TYR A 116 -1.22 -0.67 -18.78
C TYR A 116 -0.06 -0.94 -19.73
N LYS A 117 0.64 -2.07 -19.62
CA LYS A 117 1.64 -2.50 -20.60
C LYS A 117 1.06 -2.58 -22.01
N LYS A 118 -0.10 -3.22 -22.15
CA LYS A 118 -0.82 -3.31 -23.42
C LYS A 118 -1.24 -1.93 -23.93
N LYS A 119 -1.89 -1.14 -23.06
CA LYS A 119 -2.42 0.18 -23.41
C LYS A 119 -1.33 1.18 -23.80
N LEU A 120 -0.19 1.15 -23.13
CA LEU A 120 0.89 2.12 -23.28
C LEU A 120 2.00 1.65 -24.25
N LYS A 121 1.90 0.46 -24.83
CA LYS A 121 2.97 -0.17 -25.62
C LYS A 121 3.63 0.78 -26.62
N LYS A 122 2.86 1.57 -27.36
CA LYS A 122 3.37 2.53 -28.37
C LYS A 122 4.01 3.79 -27.79
N ASN A 123 3.69 4.13 -26.52
CA ASN A 123 4.09 5.37 -25.87
C ASN A 123 5.04 5.17 -24.69
N LEU A 124 5.53 3.94 -24.49
CA LEU A 124 6.36 3.57 -23.34
C LEU A 124 7.80 3.33 -23.76
N ILE A 125 8.71 4.12 -23.21
CA ILE A 125 10.16 3.98 -23.40
C ILE A 125 10.76 3.51 -22.07
N LEU A 126 11.21 2.27 -22.04
CA LEU A 126 11.81 1.64 -20.86
C LEU A 126 13.35 1.75 -20.87
N ASN A 127 13.98 1.47 -19.73
CA ASN A 127 15.44 1.50 -19.54
C ASN A 127 16.09 2.86 -19.87
N LYS A 128 15.30 3.94 -19.91
CA LYS A 128 15.78 5.27 -20.25
C LYS A 128 15.69 6.21 -19.06
N LYS A 129 16.83 6.50 -18.43
CA LYS A 129 16.91 7.47 -17.34
C LYS A 129 17.07 8.88 -17.90
N VAL A 130 16.11 9.76 -17.64
CA VAL A 130 16.25 11.20 -17.84
C VAL A 130 17.18 11.73 -16.75
N LYS A 131 18.30 12.33 -17.14
CA LYS A 131 19.28 12.92 -16.20
C LYS A 131 18.97 14.39 -15.92
N ASN A 132 18.50 15.11 -16.93
CA ASN A 132 18.17 16.52 -16.85
C ASN A 132 16.96 16.81 -17.73
N LEU A 133 16.04 17.67 -17.28
CA LEU A 133 14.87 18.09 -18.03
C LEU A 133 15.20 18.93 -19.26
N SER A 134 16.29 19.69 -19.24
CA SER A 134 16.74 20.50 -20.38
C SER A 134 16.97 19.66 -21.64
N LEU A 135 17.36 18.39 -21.49
CA LEU A 135 17.62 17.46 -22.60
C LEU A 135 16.34 17.05 -23.37
N ILE A 136 15.18 17.26 -22.76
CA ILE A 136 13.88 16.85 -23.32
C ILE A 136 12.86 18.01 -23.44
N LYS A 137 13.18 19.18 -22.85
CA LYS A 137 12.25 20.32 -22.74
C LYS A 137 11.70 20.75 -24.12
N ASN A 138 12.53 20.79 -25.14
CA ASN A 138 12.14 21.25 -26.49
C ASN A 138 11.45 20.17 -27.33
N ARG A 139 11.21 18.97 -26.76
CA ARG A 139 10.60 17.83 -27.49
C ARG A 139 9.14 17.62 -27.13
N TYR A 140 8.63 18.31 -26.10
CA TYR A 140 7.29 18.12 -25.56
C TYR A 140 6.72 19.45 -25.09
N ASP A 141 5.45 19.67 -25.36
CA ASP A 141 4.71 20.88 -24.92
C ASP A 141 4.57 20.90 -23.38
N TYR A 142 4.39 19.73 -22.78
CA TYR A 142 4.27 19.55 -21.33
C TYR A 142 5.13 18.41 -20.84
N ILE A 143 5.73 18.58 -19.67
CA ILE A 143 6.49 17.55 -18.96
C ILE A 143 5.92 17.38 -17.55
N ILE A 144 5.45 16.16 -17.25
CA ILE A 144 4.99 15.79 -15.90
C ILE A 144 6.07 14.95 -15.23
N ASP A 145 6.67 15.49 -14.16
CA ASP A 145 7.69 14.79 -13.39
C ASP A 145 7.07 13.85 -12.34
N CYS A 146 7.04 12.56 -12.67
CA CYS A 146 6.64 11.47 -11.75
C CYS A 146 7.84 10.68 -11.22
N THR A 147 9.02 11.26 -11.15
CA THR A 147 10.27 10.57 -10.76
C THR A 147 10.49 10.46 -9.25
N ASN A 148 9.45 10.68 -8.46
CA ASN A 148 9.53 10.69 -7.00
C ASN A 148 10.56 11.74 -6.50
N ASN A 149 10.45 12.95 -7.01
CA ASN A 149 11.31 14.11 -6.71
C ASN A 149 12.81 13.87 -6.96
N SER A 150 13.14 13.03 -7.97
CA SER A 150 14.55 12.75 -8.27
C SER A 150 15.14 13.62 -9.39
N LEU A 151 14.31 14.37 -10.14
CA LEU A 151 14.74 15.32 -11.16
C LEU A 151 14.58 16.78 -10.69
N ILE A 152 13.39 17.13 -10.17
CA ILE A 152 13.09 18.48 -9.70
C ILE A 152 13.22 18.51 -8.19
N ASN A 153 14.27 19.13 -7.67
CA ASN A 153 14.59 19.15 -6.25
C ASN A 153 13.87 20.28 -5.47
N ARG A 154 12.77 20.83 -6.00
CA ARG A 154 12.07 21.99 -5.42
C ARG A 154 11.43 21.73 -4.06
N PHE A 155 10.98 20.51 -3.81
CA PHE A 155 10.25 20.14 -2.58
C PHE A 155 11.10 19.35 -1.57
N CYS A 156 12.42 19.30 -1.74
CA CYS A 156 13.29 18.41 -0.95
C CYS A 156 13.41 18.76 0.53
N LYS A 157 13.09 19.97 0.95
CA LYS A 157 13.23 20.37 2.37
C LYS A 157 12.18 19.68 3.27
N GLU A 158 11.02 19.34 2.74
CA GLU A 158 9.89 18.79 3.49
C GLU A 158 9.70 17.27 3.30
N LEU A 159 10.33 16.67 2.30
CA LEU A 159 10.15 15.26 2.00
C LEU A 159 11.02 14.35 2.87
N ASN A 160 10.40 13.25 3.28
CA ASN A 160 11.08 12.16 3.96
C ASN A 160 11.02 10.89 3.12
N TYR A 161 12.14 10.22 2.96
CA TYR A 161 12.23 8.93 2.29
C TYR A 161 12.27 7.84 3.35
N VAL A 162 11.30 6.94 3.34
CA VAL A 162 11.22 5.86 4.33
C VAL A 162 11.51 4.53 3.63
N LEU A 163 12.49 3.80 4.17
CA LEU A 163 12.72 2.42 3.76
C LEU A 163 11.77 1.52 4.52
N THR A 164 10.94 0.79 3.77
CA THR A 164 9.99 -0.16 4.32
C THR A 164 10.29 -1.57 3.85
N VAL A 165 9.97 -2.55 4.68
CA VAL A 165 10.04 -3.98 4.37
C VAL A 165 8.69 -4.61 4.63
N SER A 166 8.22 -5.44 3.70
CA SER A 166 7.05 -6.29 3.85
C SER A 166 7.48 -7.73 3.65
N LEU A 167 7.13 -8.60 4.59
CA LEU A 167 7.40 -10.02 4.46
C LEU A 167 6.31 -10.65 3.58
N VAL A 168 6.73 -11.42 2.58
CA VAL A 168 5.83 -12.19 1.74
C VAL A 168 5.99 -13.67 2.10
N TYR A 169 4.89 -14.33 2.38
CA TYR A 169 4.89 -15.76 2.68
C TYR A 169 3.78 -16.49 1.92
N LYS A 170 4.02 -17.76 1.66
CA LYS A 170 3.06 -18.67 1.05
C LYS A 170 2.24 -19.37 2.13
N LYS A 171 0.92 -19.36 2.02
CA LYS A 171 0.06 -20.11 2.93
C LYS A 171 0.30 -21.62 2.76
N ARG A 172 0.19 -22.38 3.83
CA ARG A 172 0.23 -23.85 3.77
C ARG A 172 -1.03 -24.38 3.08
N LYS A 173 -0.90 -25.48 2.33
CA LYS A 173 -2.07 -26.18 1.75
C LYS A 173 -3.08 -26.48 2.87
N ASN A 174 -4.37 -26.39 2.52
CA ASN A 174 -5.50 -26.68 3.42
C ASN A 174 -5.58 -25.81 4.68
N LYS A 175 -4.83 -24.71 4.78
CA LYS A 175 -5.00 -23.71 5.84
C LYS A 175 -5.78 -22.51 5.35
N TYR A 176 -6.73 -22.11 6.18
CA TYR A 176 -7.54 -20.92 5.94
C TYR A 176 -6.70 -19.67 6.19
N SER A 177 -6.77 -18.71 5.28
CA SER A 177 -6.12 -17.41 5.43
C SER A 177 -7.07 -16.31 4.98
N PHE A 178 -7.14 -15.24 5.73
CA PHE A 178 -7.99 -14.09 5.48
C PHE A 178 -7.23 -12.80 5.76
N PRO A 179 -7.60 -11.68 5.12
CA PRO A 179 -7.06 -10.38 5.45
C PRO A 179 -7.38 -10.04 6.90
N LEU A 180 -6.35 -9.61 7.63
CA LEU A 180 -6.43 -9.26 9.04
C LEU A 180 -5.62 -7.99 9.30
N THR A 181 -6.21 -7.02 9.96
CA THR A 181 -5.51 -5.84 10.47
C THR A 181 -5.80 -5.70 11.95
N ILE A 182 -4.79 -5.83 12.78
CA ILE A 182 -4.93 -5.56 14.21
C ILE A 182 -4.63 -4.08 14.45
N MET A 183 -5.54 -3.39 15.09
CA MET A 183 -5.54 -1.94 15.29
C MET A 183 -5.63 -1.60 16.79
N ASP A 184 -5.39 -0.45 17.17
CA ASP A 184 -4.71 0.72 16.62
C ASP A 184 -3.40 0.90 17.38
N GLY A 185 -2.26 1.02 16.69
CA GLY A 185 -0.98 1.14 17.36
C GLY A 185 0.16 0.35 16.68
N LYS A 186 1.13 -0.12 17.49
CA LYS A 186 2.28 -0.89 16.98
C LYS A 186 1.92 -2.37 16.81
N LEU A 187 1.08 -2.67 15.84
CA LEU A 187 0.45 -3.99 15.66
C LEU A 187 0.60 -4.50 14.22
N PRO A 188 0.45 -5.83 14.00
CA PRO A 188 0.64 -6.45 12.70
C PRO A 188 -0.58 -6.35 11.79
N SER A 189 -0.33 -6.54 10.51
CA SER A 189 -1.34 -6.63 9.49
C SER A 189 -0.96 -7.67 8.44
N LEU A 190 -1.93 -8.53 8.13
CA LEU A 190 -1.84 -9.62 7.18
C LEU A 190 -2.77 -9.33 6.01
N TYR A 191 -2.25 -9.35 4.77
CA TYR A 191 -3.08 -9.03 3.62
C TYR A 191 -2.70 -9.86 2.39
N PRO A 192 -3.65 -10.22 1.50
CA PRO A 192 -3.33 -10.95 0.27
C PRO A 192 -2.28 -10.18 -0.56
N TYR A 193 -1.36 -10.91 -1.15
CA TYR A 193 -0.36 -10.33 -2.03
C TYR A 193 -0.93 -10.20 -3.45
N ALA A 194 -1.42 -9.03 -3.76
CA ALA A 194 -2.08 -8.71 -5.05
C ALA A 194 -3.24 -9.69 -5.35
N ASP A 195 -3.25 -10.25 -6.56
CA ASP A 195 -4.23 -11.22 -7.03
C ASP A 195 -3.81 -12.69 -6.83
N ASN A 196 -2.75 -12.93 -6.06
CA ASN A 196 -2.30 -14.29 -5.75
C ASN A 196 -2.96 -14.79 -4.46
N LYS A 197 -3.78 -15.83 -4.58
CA LYS A 197 -4.55 -16.40 -3.48
C LYS A 197 -3.70 -17.15 -2.43
N ASP A 198 -2.50 -17.54 -2.80
CA ASP A 198 -1.62 -18.35 -1.95
C ASP A 198 -0.55 -17.53 -1.22
N PHE A 199 -0.37 -16.28 -1.62
CA PHE A 199 0.62 -15.43 -1.01
C PHE A 199 -0.02 -14.29 -0.21
N PHE A 200 0.59 -14.01 0.94
CA PHE A 200 0.20 -12.93 1.85
C PHE A 200 1.41 -12.06 2.19
N THR A 201 1.15 -10.81 2.45
CA THR A 201 2.11 -9.88 3.03
C THR A 201 1.85 -9.74 4.52
N LEU A 202 2.90 -9.80 5.32
CA LEU A 202 2.89 -9.44 6.73
C LEU A 202 3.63 -8.11 6.88
N THR A 203 2.96 -7.14 7.46
CA THR A 203 3.54 -5.86 7.87
C THR A 203 3.29 -5.64 9.35
N HIS A 204 4.07 -4.77 9.96
CA HIS A 204 3.91 -4.35 11.35
C HIS A 204 4.26 -2.87 11.45
N SER A 205 3.37 -2.06 12.00
CA SER A 205 3.52 -0.59 11.99
C SER A 205 4.84 -0.08 12.61
N LYS A 206 5.43 -0.83 13.56
CA LYS A 206 6.75 -0.52 14.13
C LYS A 206 7.92 -1.03 13.27
N TYR A 207 7.84 -2.27 12.77
CA TYR A 207 9.00 -2.96 12.19
C TYR A 207 9.06 -2.88 10.65
N THR A 208 7.95 -2.57 10.01
CA THR A 208 7.92 -2.35 8.55
C THR A 208 8.72 -1.11 8.15
N HIS A 209 8.73 -0.06 8.97
CA HIS A 209 9.50 1.17 8.74
C HIS A 209 10.91 1.03 9.31
N ILE A 210 11.86 0.63 8.46
CA ILE A 210 13.24 0.37 8.91
C ILE A 210 13.96 1.66 9.26
N LYS A 211 13.94 2.64 8.33
CA LYS A 211 14.70 3.90 8.51
C LYS A 211 14.12 5.02 7.67
N LYS A 212 14.16 6.24 8.23
CA LYS A 212 13.74 7.48 7.62
C LYS A 212 14.96 8.32 7.22
N PHE A 213 14.89 8.95 6.05
CA PHE A 213 15.97 9.77 5.50
C PHE A 213 15.42 11.09 4.97
N LYS A 214 16.16 12.18 5.20
CA LYS A 214 15.83 13.50 4.61
C LYS A 214 16.41 13.68 3.21
N LYS A 215 17.50 12.96 2.85
CA LYS A 215 18.20 13.10 1.55
C LYS A 215 18.08 11.81 0.73
N ILE A 216 17.65 11.95 -0.52
CA ILE A 216 17.42 10.80 -1.43
C ILE A 216 18.71 10.01 -1.73
N ASN A 217 19.87 10.67 -1.82
CA ASN A 217 21.13 9.99 -2.11
C ASN A 217 21.57 9.09 -0.95
N ILE A 218 21.39 9.54 0.31
CA ILE A 218 21.65 8.73 1.50
C ILE A 218 20.72 7.52 1.53
N PHE A 219 19.41 7.72 1.25
CA PHE A 219 18.44 6.64 1.13
C PHE A 219 18.85 5.60 0.06
N LYS A 220 19.22 6.05 -1.15
CA LYS A 220 19.62 5.15 -2.24
C LYS A 220 20.85 4.30 -1.88
N ASN A 221 21.85 4.90 -1.25
CA ASN A 221 23.07 4.22 -0.82
C ASN A 221 22.80 3.20 0.30
N TYR A 222 21.98 3.57 1.26
CA TYR A 222 21.56 2.67 2.34
C TYR A 222 20.74 1.48 1.80
N LYS A 223 19.80 1.74 0.90
CA LYS A 223 19.01 0.69 0.23
C LYS A 223 19.92 -0.33 -0.48
N LYS A 224 20.93 0.12 -1.23
CA LYS A 224 21.88 -0.77 -1.92
C LYS A 224 22.63 -1.69 -0.93
N LYS A 225 23.09 -1.15 0.19
CA LYS A 225 23.81 -1.92 1.23
C LYS A 225 22.93 -3.03 1.84
N ILE A 226 21.69 -2.69 2.21
CA ILE A 226 20.76 -3.66 2.77
C ILE A 226 20.41 -4.74 1.76
N THR A 227 20.07 -4.38 0.51
CA THR A 227 19.72 -5.36 -0.51
C THR A 227 20.83 -6.39 -0.72
N LYS A 228 22.10 -5.96 -0.75
CA LYS A 228 23.24 -6.86 -0.83
C LYS A 228 23.29 -7.83 0.37
N LYS A 229 23.08 -7.34 1.60
CA LYS A 229 23.10 -8.17 2.81
C LYS A 229 21.99 -9.22 2.85
N PHE A 230 20.80 -8.91 2.35
CA PHE A 230 19.66 -9.86 2.30
C PHE A 230 19.75 -10.89 1.17
N ILE A 231 20.55 -10.64 0.12
CA ILE A 231 20.72 -11.60 -0.99
C ILE A 231 21.86 -12.59 -0.66
N LEU A 232 22.77 -12.24 0.23
CA LEU A 232 23.94 -13.05 0.57
C LEU A 232 23.75 -13.94 1.83
N ASN A 233 22.59 -13.88 2.46
CA ASN A 233 22.14 -14.77 3.53
C ASN A 233 20.88 -15.53 3.11
#